data_f8c5214cc083b988960cf7424eafbc5a
#
_entry.id   f8c5214cc083b988960cf7424eafbc5a
#
_cell.length_a   1.000
_cell.length_b   1.000
_cell.length_c   1.000
_cell.angle_alpha   90.00
_cell.angle_beta   90.00
_cell.angle_gamma   90.00
#
_symmetry.space_group_name_H-M   'P 1'
#
loop_
_entity.id
_entity.type
_entity.pdbx_description
1 polymer ?
#
loop_
_entity_poly.entity_id
_entity_poly.type
_entity_poly.pdbx_seq_one_letter_code
_entity_poly.pdbx_strand_id
1 'polypeptide(L)'
;MHLKTALIATLLTIGLGASTAQASPQVVVSTKPLHSLVSGVMAGVAQPKLLIRGHASPHAYALRPSGARVLQAAEVVFWIGEEVESFLSKPLRSLARKATVVALGDTEGIHWLGLRKALVWGSHEHEEEEAHSGHGHEGGDPHLWLDPQNAKLMVQTIVATLQAVDPEQAQAYQDNG
;
A
#
# COMPACT_ATOMS: atom_id res chain seq x y z
N MET A 1 -3.63 -60.40 -54.40
CA MET A 1 -4.59 -59.36 -53.93
C MET A 1 -4.15 -58.99 -52.52
N HIS A 2 -3.30 -57.91 -52.34
CA HIS A 2 -2.81 -57.46 -51.04
C HIS A 2 -3.44 -56.16 -50.64
N LEU A 3 -4.27 -56.19 -49.64
CA LEU A 3 -4.92 -55.03 -49.05
C LEU A 3 -3.94 -54.36 -48.07
N LYS A 4 -3.46 -53.17 -48.42
CA LYS A 4 -2.59 -52.36 -47.56
C LYS A 4 -3.46 -51.53 -46.62
N THR A 5 -3.50 -51.88 -45.36
CA THR A 5 -4.17 -51.14 -44.32
C THR A 5 -3.26 -49.97 -43.90
N ALA A 6 -3.61 -48.72 -44.22
CA ALA A 6 -2.91 -47.52 -43.79
C ALA A 6 -3.43 -47.14 -42.36
N LEU A 7 -2.55 -47.20 -41.39
CA LEU A 7 -2.79 -46.75 -40.01
C LEU A 7 -2.49 -45.26 -39.93
N ILE A 8 -3.51 -44.42 -39.83
CA ILE A 8 -3.37 -42.97 -39.59
C ILE A 8 -3.23 -42.75 -38.08
N ALA A 9 -2.03 -42.52 -37.61
CA ALA A 9 -1.77 -42.11 -36.24
C ALA A 9 -2.00 -40.59 -36.09
N THR A 10 -3.14 -40.19 -35.52
CA THR A 10 -3.44 -38.81 -35.19
C THR A 10 -2.67 -38.45 -33.89
N LEU A 11 -1.60 -37.70 -34.03
CA LEU A 11 -0.85 -37.16 -32.90
C LEU A 11 -1.64 -36.00 -32.30
N LEU A 12 -2.32 -36.23 -31.18
CA LEU A 12 -2.98 -35.18 -30.38
C LEU A 12 -1.91 -34.45 -29.55
N THR A 13 -1.38 -33.34 -30.07
CA THR A 13 -0.48 -32.45 -29.32
C THR A 13 -1.29 -31.68 -28.28
N ILE A 14 -1.32 -32.16 -27.05
CA ILE A 14 -1.81 -31.40 -25.90
C ILE A 14 -0.74 -30.34 -25.61
N GLY A 15 -0.96 -29.11 -26.07
CA GLY A 15 -0.17 -27.96 -25.70
C GLY A 15 -0.39 -27.65 -24.22
N LEU A 16 0.51 -28.11 -23.34
CA LEU A 16 0.60 -27.57 -21.97
C LEU A 16 1.02 -26.11 -22.09
N GLY A 17 0.07 -25.20 -22.06
CA GLY A 17 0.34 -23.79 -21.83
C GLY A 17 0.98 -23.67 -20.43
N ALA A 18 2.29 -23.54 -20.39
CA ALA A 18 2.99 -23.16 -19.18
C ALA A 18 2.55 -21.72 -18.84
N SER A 19 1.52 -21.57 -18.00
CA SER A 19 1.28 -20.30 -17.32
C SER A 19 2.53 -19.97 -16.53
N THR A 20 3.30 -18.98 -17.00
CA THR A 20 4.37 -18.40 -16.19
C THR A 20 3.69 -17.74 -15.00
N ALA A 21 3.71 -18.39 -13.84
CA ALA A 21 3.27 -17.76 -12.61
C ALA A 21 4.13 -16.51 -12.40
N GLN A 22 3.55 -15.35 -12.65
CA GLN A 22 4.22 -14.07 -12.37
C GLN A 22 4.38 -13.96 -10.85
N ALA A 23 5.58 -13.62 -10.39
CA ALA A 23 5.81 -13.43 -8.97
C ALA A 23 5.01 -12.22 -8.49
N SER A 24 4.25 -12.38 -7.41
CA SER A 24 3.50 -11.28 -6.81
C SER A 24 4.41 -10.10 -6.47
N PRO A 25 3.93 -8.84 -6.58
CA PRO A 25 4.75 -7.66 -6.41
C PRO A 25 5.34 -7.55 -5.00
N GLN A 26 6.56 -7.01 -4.91
CA GLN A 26 7.22 -6.72 -3.64
C GLN A 26 6.61 -5.46 -3.00
N VAL A 27 5.59 -5.64 -2.18
CA VAL A 27 4.88 -4.55 -1.49
C VAL A 27 5.52 -4.28 -0.14
N VAL A 28 5.83 -3.01 0.13
CA VAL A 28 6.38 -2.52 1.39
C VAL A 28 5.40 -1.54 2.03
N VAL A 29 5.23 -1.66 3.34
CA VAL A 29 4.32 -0.81 4.11
C VAL A 29 5.06 -0.22 5.30
N SER A 30 4.88 1.06 5.56
CA SER A 30 5.62 1.77 6.59
C SER A 30 5.25 1.34 8.02
N THR A 31 3.96 1.39 8.37
CA THR A 31 3.44 1.22 9.73
C THR A 31 2.50 0.02 9.88
N LYS A 32 2.31 -0.44 11.12
CA LYS A 32 1.44 -1.59 11.41
C LYS A 32 -0.03 -1.38 11.03
N PRO A 33 -0.67 -0.23 11.29
CA PRO A 33 -2.05 -0.01 10.87
C PRO A 33 -2.22 -0.16 9.36
N LEU A 34 -1.37 0.49 8.57
CA LEU A 34 -1.41 0.35 7.12
C LEU A 34 -1.09 -1.07 6.67
N HIS A 35 -0.14 -1.73 7.33
CA HIS A 35 0.19 -3.12 7.03
C HIS A 35 -1.03 -4.04 7.22
N SER A 36 -1.88 -3.77 8.21
CA SER A 36 -3.12 -4.53 8.42
C SER A 36 -4.08 -4.35 7.24
N LEU A 37 -4.28 -3.11 6.78
CA LEU A 37 -5.15 -2.83 5.63
C LEU A 37 -4.62 -3.49 4.35
N VAL A 38 -3.33 -3.28 4.05
CA VAL A 38 -2.70 -3.87 2.85
C VAL A 38 -2.69 -5.40 2.90
N SER A 39 -2.43 -6.00 4.08
CA SER A 39 -2.48 -7.46 4.25
C SER A 39 -3.88 -8.02 4.02
N GLY A 40 -4.92 -7.28 4.39
CA GLY A 40 -6.31 -7.63 4.11
C GLY A 40 -6.55 -7.71 2.60
N VAL A 41 -6.22 -6.65 1.87
CA VAL A 41 -6.38 -6.59 0.40
C VAL A 41 -5.53 -7.65 -0.31
N MET A 42 -4.34 -7.95 0.18
CA MET A 42 -3.42 -8.95 -0.40
C MET A 42 -3.68 -10.39 0.08
N ALA A 43 -4.74 -10.63 0.85
CA ALA A 43 -5.04 -11.97 1.39
C ALA A 43 -5.14 -13.01 0.27
N GLY A 44 -4.47 -14.15 0.45
CA GLY A 44 -4.44 -15.23 -0.55
C GLY A 44 -3.51 -14.99 -1.75
N VAL A 45 -2.98 -13.78 -1.93
CA VAL A 45 -2.07 -13.44 -3.04
C VAL A 45 -0.62 -13.39 -2.56
N ALA A 46 -0.31 -12.50 -1.61
CA ALA A 46 1.03 -12.35 -1.06
C ALA A 46 1.02 -11.67 0.31
N GLN A 47 2.19 -11.52 0.93
CA GLN A 47 2.36 -10.84 2.20
C GLN A 47 3.20 -9.57 2.03
N PRO A 48 2.66 -8.37 2.39
CA PRO A 48 3.44 -7.14 2.34
C PRO A 48 4.53 -7.14 3.42
N LYS A 49 5.63 -6.43 3.17
CA LYS A 49 6.75 -6.28 4.10
C LYS A 49 6.55 -5.05 4.97
N LEU A 50 6.46 -5.24 6.29
CA LEU A 50 6.40 -4.15 7.26
C LEU A 50 7.80 -3.56 7.49
N LEU A 51 7.93 -2.23 7.38
CA LEU A 51 9.18 -1.51 7.56
C LEU A 51 9.46 -1.22 9.04
N ILE A 52 8.49 -0.61 9.76
CA ILE A 52 8.63 -0.27 11.19
C ILE A 52 8.13 -1.43 12.03
N ARG A 53 9.07 -2.24 12.56
CA ARG A 53 8.77 -3.43 13.36
C ARG A 53 8.86 -3.15 14.86
N GLY A 54 8.21 -3.99 15.66
CA GLY A 54 8.24 -3.89 17.13
C GLY A 54 7.39 -2.74 17.68
N HIS A 55 7.91 -2.03 18.67
CA HIS A 55 7.22 -0.92 19.36
C HIS A 55 7.80 0.45 19.00
N ALA A 56 8.54 0.55 17.89
CA ALA A 56 9.14 1.81 17.46
C ALA A 56 8.06 2.80 17.01
N SER A 57 8.21 4.07 17.41
CA SER A 57 7.35 5.16 16.95
C SER A 57 7.71 5.59 15.53
N PRO A 58 6.74 5.75 14.62
CA PRO A 58 7.01 6.26 13.29
C PRO A 58 7.58 7.70 13.31
N HIS A 59 7.19 8.52 14.27
CA HIS A 59 7.64 9.92 14.38
C HIS A 59 9.12 10.07 14.78
N ALA A 60 9.74 9.04 15.35
CA ALA A 60 11.12 9.05 15.81
C ALA A 60 11.95 7.86 15.28
N TYR A 61 11.51 7.28 14.16
CA TYR A 61 12.18 6.12 13.58
C TYR A 61 13.38 6.53 12.73
N ALA A 62 14.45 5.75 12.82
CA ALA A 62 15.58 5.85 11.90
C ALA A 62 15.65 4.60 11.03
N LEU A 63 15.73 4.78 9.71
CA LEU A 63 15.76 3.69 8.76
C LEU A 63 17.03 2.83 8.96
N ARG A 64 16.83 1.56 9.26
CA ARG A 64 17.94 0.59 9.42
C ARG A 64 18.45 0.12 8.06
N PRO A 65 19.69 -0.36 7.94
CA PRO A 65 20.25 -0.89 6.69
C PRO A 65 19.40 -2.03 6.07
N SER A 66 18.75 -2.86 6.91
CA SER A 66 17.81 -3.90 6.44
C SER A 66 16.57 -3.29 5.80
N GLY A 67 16.02 -2.20 6.36
CA GLY A 67 14.90 -1.47 5.80
C GLY A 67 15.25 -0.80 4.47
N ALA A 68 16.45 -0.23 4.36
CA ALA A 68 16.94 0.35 3.11
C ALA A 68 16.99 -0.69 1.98
N ARG A 69 17.44 -1.91 2.26
CA ARG A 69 17.42 -3.02 1.28
C ARG A 69 16.00 -3.42 0.89
N VAL A 70 15.07 -3.42 1.84
CA VAL A 70 13.65 -3.71 1.57
C VAL A 70 13.05 -2.66 0.65
N LEU A 71 13.29 -1.37 0.89
CA LEU A 71 12.83 -0.28 0.02
C LEU A 71 13.45 -0.35 -1.37
N GLN A 72 14.72 -0.72 -1.48
CA GLN A 72 15.43 -0.84 -2.76
C GLN A 72 14.86 -1.94 -3.66
N ALA A 73 14.29 -2.99 -3.06
CA ALA A 73 13.66 -4.11 -3.75
C ALA A 73 12.13 -3.93 -3.92
N ALA A 74 11.57 -2.84 -3.42
CA ALA A 74 10.12 -2.61 -3.48
C ALA A 74 9.66 -2.29 -4.90
N GLU A 75 8.49 -2.80 -5.26
CA GLU A 75 7.71 -2.45 -6.47
C GLU A 75 6.56 -1.51 -6.13
N VAL A 76 6.02 -1.65 -4.90
CA VAL A 76 5.02 -0.73 -4.34
C VAL A 76 5.39 -0.36 -2.91
N VAL A 77 5.24 0.90 -2.54
CA VAL A 77 5.42 1.37 -1.17
C VAL A 77 4.18 2.15 -0.74
N PHE A 78 3.53 1.71 0.34
CA PHE A 78 2.46 2.44 1.02
C PHE A 78 2.98 3.05 2.31
N TRP A 79 2.75 4.35 2.50
CA TRP A 79 3.05 5.11 3.71
C TRP A 79 1.96 6.13 3.97
N ILE A 80 1.90 6.75 5.15
CA ILE A 80 0.90 7.80 5.41
C ILE A 80 1.29 9.08 4.68
N GLY A 81 2.53 9.51 4.86
CA GLY A 81 3.05 10.78 4.35
C GLY A 81 4.17 11.32 5.21
N GLU A 82 4.71 12.46 4.82
CA GLU A 82 5.87 13.08 5.48
C GLU A 82 5.55 13.51 6.93
N GLU A 83 4.31 13.84 7.22
CA GLU A 83 3.84 14.26 8.54
C GLU A 83 4.01 13.17 9.61
N VAL A 84 3.92 11.90 9.23
CA VAL A 84 4.11 10.74 10.12
C VAL A 84 5.51 10.18 9.99
N GLU A 85 5.95 9.94 8.76
CA GLU A 85 7.18 9.21 8.46
C GLU A 85 8.21 10.10 7.76
N SER A 86 8.53 11.27 8.33
CA SER A 86 9.50 12.23 7.76
C SER A 86 10.86 11.58 7.42
N PHE A 87 11.26 10.53 8.15
CA PHE A 87 12.47 9.76 7.91
C PHE A 87 12.46 9.00 6.55
N LEU A 88 11.28 8.79 5.94
CA LEU A 88 11.14 8.10 4.65
C LEU A 88 11.27 9.02 3.43
N SER A 89 11.05 10.32 3.55
CA SER A 89 11.02 11.25 2.42
C SER A 89 12.28 11.18 1.53
N LYS A 90 13.48 11.18 2.14
CA LYS A 90 14.74 11.04 1.41
C LYS A 90 14.99 9.61 0.89
N PRO A 91 14.83 8.54 1.71
CA PRO A 91 14.95 7.17 1.27
C PRO A 91 14.02 6.79 0.11
N LEU A 92 12.76 7.20 0.13
CA LEU A 92 11.83 6.92 -0.96
C LEU A 92 12.33 7.49 -2.28
N ARG A 93 12.77 8.75 -2.29
CA ARG A 93 13.33 9.38 -3.50
C ARG A 93 14.64 8.74 -4.00
N SER A 94 15.46 8.22 -3.10
CA SER A 94 16.79 7.70 -3.45
C SER A 94 16.83 6.19 -3.69
N LEU A 95 16.09 5.41 -2.91
CA LEU A 95 16.16 3.94 -2.90
C LEU A 95 14.99 3.29 -3.64
N ALA A 96 13.76 3.84 -3.52
CA ALA A 96 12.56 3.27 -4.11
C ALA A 96 12.23 3.86 -5.50
N ARG A 97 13.22 4.19 -6.30
CA ARG A 97 13.06 4.91 -7.59
C ARG A 97 12.22 4.17 -8.63
N LYS A 98 12.13 2.87 -8.54
CA LYS A 98 11.37 2.02 -9.46
C LYS A 98 9.99 1.63 -8.90
N ALA A 99 9.76 1.94 -7.63
CA ALA A 99 8.52 1.60 -6.96
C ALA A 99 7.43 2.63 -7.24
N THR A 100 6.19 2.15 -7.32
CA THR A 100 5.00 3.00 -7.16
C THR A 100 4.90 3.38 -5.70
N VAL A 101 5.15 4.65 -5.37
CA VAL A 101 5.09 5.17 -3.99
C VAL A 101 3.77 5.89 -3.79
N VAL A 102 2.97 5.45 -2.82
CA VAL A 102 1.64 5.98 -2.54
C VAL A 102 1.59 6.51 -1.11
N ALA A 103 1.38 7.82 -0.97
CA ALA A 103 1.06 8.46 0.30
C ALA A 103 -0.45 8.33 0.53
N LEU A 104 -0.85 7.49 1.47
CA LEU A 104 -2.27 7.24 1.74
C LEU A 104 -2.95 8.43 2.44
N GLY A 105 -2.17 9.32 3.06
CA GLY A 105 -2.66 10.59 3.57
C GLY A 105 -3.10 11.59 2.49
N ASP A 106 -2.58 11.43 1.26
CA ASP A 106 -2.91 12.26 0.10
C ASP A 106 -4.11 11.69 -0.70
N THR A 107 -4.72 10.60 -0.23
CA THR A 107 -5.90 10.02 -0.91
C THR A 107 -7.03 11.05 -0.95
N GLU A 108 -7.65 11.22 -2.11
CA GLU A 108 -8.78 12.14 -2.29
C GLU A 108 -9.91 11.82 -1.32
N GLY A 109 -10.42 12.85 -0.66
CA GLY A 109 -11.50 12.73 0.31
C GLY A 109 -11.06 12.37 1.73
N ILE A 110 -9.76 12.21 2.00
CA ILE A 110 -9.27 12.03 3.38
C ILE A 110 -9.64 13.23 4.22
N HIS A 111 -10.25 12.95 5.35
CA HIS A 111 -10.61 13.94 6.35
C HIS A 111 -9.50 14.06 7.40
N TRP A 112 -8.89 15.25 7.49
CA TRP A 112 -7.90 15.60 8.51
C TRP A 112 -8.61 16.25 9.70
N LEU A 113 -8.52 15.62 10.86
CA LEU A 113 -9.00 16.24 12.11
C LEU A 113 -7.95 17.24 12.62
N GLY A 114 -8.41 18.38 13.13
CA GLY A 114 -7.51 19.32 13.79
C GLY A 114 -6.85 18.73 15.04
N LEU A 115 -5.62 19.13 15.32
CA LEU A 115 -4.96 18.77 16.58
C LEU A 115 -5.74 19.34 17.77
N ARG A 116 -5.95 18.51 18.79
CA ARG A 116 -6.62 18.95 20.02
C ARG A 116 -5.72 19.95 20.76
N LYS A 117 -6.16 21.22 20.83
CA LYS A 117 -5.39 22.32 21.44
C LYS A 117 -5.38 22.32 22.97
N ALA A 118 -6.27 21.56 23.64
CA ALA A 118 -6.40 21.59 25.09
C ALA A 118 -6.02 20.26 25.74
N LEU A 119 -5.19 20.33 26.78
CA LEU A 119 -4.83 19.21 27.67
C LEU A 119 -5.97 18.87 28.68
N VAL A 120 -7.06 19.66 28.72
CA VAL A 120 -8.14 19.54 29.70
C VAL A 120 -9.46 19.20 29.02
N TRP A 121 -10.12 18.14 29.47
CA TRP A 121 -11.47 17.78 29.04
C TRP A 121 -12.46 18.84 29.56
N GLY A 122 -13.04 19.65 28.67
CA GLY A 122 -14.22 20.45 29.01
C GLY A 122 -14.14 21.97 28.85
N SER A 123 -13.13 22.56 28.21
CA SER A 123 -13.20 23.98 27.85
C SER A 123 -13.79 24.17 26.44
N HIS A 124 -15.06 24.59 26.38
CA HIS A 124 -15.66 25.14 25.17
C HIS A 124 -15.27 26.61 25.06
N GLU A 125 -14.22 26.92 24.34
CA GLU A 125 -13.95 28.27 23.89
C GLU A 125 -14.08 28.30 22.37
N HIS A 126 -14.99 29.15 21.89
CA HIS A 126 -15.18 29.47 20.48
C HIS A 126 -13.99 30.29 20.02
N GLU A 127 -13.08 29.71 19.24
CA GLU A 127 -12.09 30.46 18.50
C GLU A 127 -12.41 30.38 17.01
N GLU A 128 -12.46 31.57 16.39
CA GLU A 128 -12.74 31.82 14.98
C GLU A 128 -11.71 31.15 14.10
N GLU A 129 -12.20 30.39 13.09
CA GLU A 129 -11.38 29.73 12.09
C GLU A 129 -10.78 30.78 11.15
N GLU A 130 -9.51 31.10 11.33
CA GLU A 130 -8.71 31.75 10.29
C GLU A 130 -8.32 30.70 9.23
N ALA A 131 -9.01 30.75 8.10
CA ALA A 131 -8.75 29.90 6.95
C ALA A 131 -7.44 30.32 6.26
N HIS A 132 -6.35 29.64 6.52
CA HIS A 132 -5.15 29.74 5.71
C HIS A 132 -5.14 28.64 4.64
N SER A 133 -5.42 29.04 3.41
CA SER A 133 -5.29 28.24 2.19
C SER A 133 -3.80 28.09 1.84
N GLY A 134 -3.17 27.04 2.31
CA GLY A 134 -1.84 26.59 1.89
C GLY A 134 -1.86 25.07 1.71
N HIS A 135 -1.35 24.58 0.58
CA HIS A 135 -1.27 23.16 0.26
C HIS A 135 -0.20 22.45 1.12
N GLY A 136 -0.44 22.36 2.42
CA GLY A 136 0.23 21.53 3.40
C GLY A 136 -0.78 21.31 4.50
N HIS A 137 -0.97 20.08 4.95
CA HIS A 137 -1.86 19.73 6.06
C HIS A 137 -1.27 20.16 7.41
N GLU A 138 -0.74 21.41 7.48
CA GLU A 138 -0.11 21.95 8.68
C GLU A 138 -1.15 22.02 9.81
N GLY A 139 -0.98 21.15 10.80
CA GLY A 139 -1.77 21.15 12.04
C GLY A 139 -2.89 20.12 12.13
N GLY A 140 -3.02 19.17 11.20
CA GLY A 140 -3.95 18.04 11.31
C GLY A 140 -3.38 16.87 12.14
N ASP A 141 -4.29 16.06 12.74
CA ASP A 141 -3.92 14.81 13.39
C ASP A 141 -3.55 13.76 12.33
N PRO A 142 -2.28 13.31 12.28
CA PRO A 142 -1.82 12.40 11.24
C PRO A 142 -2.24 10.94 11.44
N HIS A 143 -2.98 10.61 12.50
CA HIS A 143 -3.48 9.25 12.77
C HIS A 143 -4.74 8.92 11.98
N LEU A 144 -4.71 9.20 10.68
CA LEU A 144 -5.83 9.17 9.73
C LEU A 144 -6.56 7.83 9.66
N TRP A 145 -5.84 6.72 9.87
CA TRP A 145 -6.39 5.36 9.84
C TRP A 145 -7.34 5.04 10.99
N LEU A 146 -7.40 5.91 12.02
CA LEU A 146 -8.34 5.75 13.15
C LEU A 146 -9.76 6.17 12.78
N ASP A 147 -9.93 6.96 11.74
CA ASP A 147 -11.24 7.25 11.16
C ASP A 147 -11.65 6.12 10.19
N PRO A 148 -12.77 5.41 10.45
CA PRO A 148 -13.23 4.33 9.57
C PRO A 148 -13.53 4.78 8.13
N GLN A 149 -13.93 6.03 7.91
CA GLN A 149 -14.17 6.55 6.55
C GLN A 149 -12.86 6.75 5.81
N ASN A 150 -11.85 7.33 6.46
CA ASN A 150 -10.51 7.42 5.92
C ASN A 150 -9.93 6.03 5.62
N ALA A 151 -10.09 5.06 6.53
CA ALA A 151 -9.62 3.70 6.33
C ALA A 151 -10.25 3.05 5.07
N LYS A 152 -11.54 3.28 4.80
CA LYS A 152 -12.19 2.82 3.56
C LYS A 152 -11.58 3.46 2.31
N LEU A 153 -11.34 4.77 2.33
CA LEU A 153 -10.71 5.47 1.20
C LEU A 153 -9.29 4.95 0.96
N MET A 154 -8.52 4.72 2.03
CA MET A 154 -7.19 4.11 1.95
C MET A 154 -7.26 2.70 1.32
N VAL A 155 -8.21 1.86 1.73
CA VAL A 155 -8.41 0.52 1.14
C VAL A 155 -8.72 0.61 -0.35
N GLN A 156 -9.60 1.51 -0.77
CA GLN A 156 -9.91 1.73 -2.19
C GLN A 156 -8.66 2.12 -3.00
N THR A 157 -7.83 3.02 -2.46
CA THR A 157 -6.55 3.42 -3.08
C THR A 157 -5.56 2.26 -3.15
N ILE A 158 -5.49 1.43 -2.09
CA ILE A 158 -4.64 0.22 -2.07
C ILE A 158 -5.09 -0.76 -3.15
N VAL A 159 -6.39 -1.05 -3.25
CA VAL A 159 -6.96 -1.93 -4.28
C VAL A 159 -6.61 -1.43 -5.68
N ALA A 160 -6.91 -0.16 -5.98
CA ALA A 160 -6.66 0.42 -7.29
C ALA A 160 -5.16 0.37 -7.67
N THR A 161 -4.28 0.65 -6.70
CA THR A 161 -2.82 0.58 -6.90
C THR A 161 -2.36 -0.83 -7.21
N LEU A 162 -2.80 -1.82 -6.42
CA LEU A 162 -2.40 -3.22 -6.59
C LEU A 162 -2.95 -3.80 -7.90
N GLN A 163 -4.18 -3.48 -8.29
CA GLN A 163 -4.75 -3.87 -9.59
C GLN A 163 -3.94 -3.32 -10.77
N ALA A 164 -3.43 -2.09 -10.66
CA ALA A 164 -2.62 -1.49 -11.72
C ALA A 164 -1.23 -2.13 -11.85
N VAL A 165 -0.62 -2.55 -10.72
CA VAL A 165 0.72 -3.15 -10.69
C VAL A 165 0.69 -4.64 -10.98
N ASP A 166 -0.35 -5.34 -10.56
CA ASP A 166 -0.54 -6.79 -10.70
C ASP A 166 -1.95 -7.11 -11.23
N PRO A 167 -2.19 -6.86 -12.52
CA PRO A 167 -3.50 -7.05 -13.13
C PRO A 167 -3.95 -8.51 -13.17
N GLU A 168 -3.04 -9.49 -13.06
CA GLU A 168 -3.40 -10.91 -13.02
C GLU A 168 -4.17 -11.26 -11.74
N GLN A 169 -3.93 -10.53 -10.64
CA GLN A 169 -4.60 -10.71 -9.35
C GLN A 169 -5.68 -9.65 -9.09
N ALA A 170 -6.02 -8.83 -10.09
CA ALA A 170 -6.94 -7.69 -9.93
C ALA A 170 -8.27 -8.06 -9.27
N GLN A 171 -8.85 -9.23 -9.63
CA GLN A 171 -10.11 -9.70 -9.06
C GLN A 171 -9.96 -10.07 -7.58
N ALA A 172 -8.86 -10.74 -7.20
CA ALA A 172 -8.60 -11.09 -5.80
C ALA A 172 -8.46 -9.84 -4.92
N TYR A 173 -7.75 -8.81 -5.40
CA TYR A 173 -7.64 -7.53 -4.69
C TYR A 173 -9.00 -6.83 -4.56
N GLN A 174 -9.85 -6.89 -5.58
CA GLN A 174 -11.20 -6.32 -5.55
C GLN A 174 -12.11 -7.04 -4.54
N ASP A 175 -12.05 -8.37 -4.49
CA ASP A 175 -12.89 -9.18 -3.60
C ASP A 175 -12.51 -9.04 -2.13
N ASN A 176 -11.25 -8.70 -1.87
CA ASN A 176 -10.69 -8.52 -0.52
C ASN A 176 -10.86 -7.09 0.03
N GLY A 177 -11.10 -6.08 -0.80
CA GLY A 177 -11.22 -4.65 -0.44
C GLY A 177 -12.65 -4.22 -0.30
#